data_531b6c64245e9be466d41528056c798f
#
_entry.id   531b6c64245e9be466d41528056c798f
#
_cell.length_a   1.000
_cell.length_b   1.000
_cell.length_c   1.000
_cell.angle_alpha   90.00
_cell.angle_beta   90.00
_cell.angle_gamma   90.00
#
_symmetry.space_group_name_H-M   'P 1'
#
loop_
_entity.id
_entity.type
_entity.pdbx_description
1 polymer ?
#
loop_
_entity_poly.entity_id
_entity_poly.type
_entity_poly.pdbx_seq_one_letter_code
_entity_poly.pdbx_strand_id
1 'polypeptide(L)'
;MPAKKIRRSAVLALALLMAAAVPVRATTPPAFTVVDSIRPGAASSSAMDISESVALGGYLYFSADDGTNGAELWRTNGTTTELVYDINSGANGSYLCQLTALGDYLYFSADDGTHGYELWRTNGTTTEIVRDIRTGGNDSNPDYLTVIGDYIYFQAFTDAAGLELWRTNGATTSLVADIRSGADSSYPEGFIGFGSYAYFAALDDANGWEIWRTDGTTTTRVTDIAADAGDSYPSQLTIFGDYLYFRATDGTNGDELWRTNGTTTTQVADIQSGANGSYPNALSAFGDYLYFSANDGTDGQELWRTNGTTTTQVADLAPGPDNGVPNLFTPVGQYVYFAANDGTDNFVFRTNGTTTERVPFPIDPDQDFSCDCYDTALVAVGGRLFATVNSGEIGNEFAYLDEPTYGLPETNRDAGANGAWTIALSALALVTLAAGVGLRRRRGVAQR
;
A
#
# COMPACT_ATOMS: atom_id res chain seq x y z
N MET A 1 69.79 39.76 50.71
CA MET A 1 69.71 40.09 49.27
C MET A 1 68.90 38.98 48.59
N PRO A 2 67.84 39.26 47.85
CA PRO A 2 66.86 38.25 47.54
C PRO A 2 67.12 37.50 46.20
N ALA A 3 66.87 36.20 46.21
CA ALA A 3 66.97 35.31 45.09
C ALA A 3 65.83 35.54 44.08
N LYS A 4 66.18 35.74 42.78
CA LYS A 4 65.30 35.88 41.70
C LYS A 4 64.72 34.52 41.31
N LYS A 5 63.38 34.37 41.40
CA LYS A 5 62.62 33.26 40.86
C LYS A 5 62.50 33.39 39.29
N ILE A 6 63.08 32.44 38.57
CA ILE A 6 62.89 32.29 37.14
C ILE A 6 61.56 31.54 36.89
N ARG A 7 60.62 32.23 36.29
CA ARG A 7 59.39 31.60 35.80
C ARG A 7 59.71 30.93 34.46
N ARG A 8 59.57 29.62 34.39
CA ARG A 8 59.58 28.89 33.16
C ARG A 8 58.18 29.00 32.52
N SER A 9 58.10 29.72 31.42
CA SER A 9 56.92 29.72 30.57
C SER A 9 56.89 28.43 29.75
N ALA A 10 55.86 27.57 29.96
CA ALA A 10 55.57 26.43 29.11
C ALA A 10 54.89 26.96 27.86
N VAL A 11 55.55 26.86 26.72
CA VAL A 11 54.97 27.08 25.42
C VAL A 11 54.17 25.81 25.05
N LEU A 12 52.85 25.92 25.11
CA LEU A 12 51.96 24.88 24.65
C LEU A 12 51.90 24.95 23.10
N ALA A 13 52.59 24.04 22.41
CA ALA A 13 52.48 23.91 20.97
C ALA A 13 51.13 23.29 20.64
N LEU A 14 50.20 24.11 20.17
CA LEU A 14 48.92 23.68 19.60
C LEU A 14 49.21 23.10 18.23
N ALA A 15 49.31 21.77 18.13
CA ALA A 15 49.34 21.08 16.82
C ALA A 15 47.94 21.18 16.19
N LEU A 16 47.81 22.10 15.24
CA LEU A 16 46.62 22.21 14.39
C LEU A 16 46.60 21.00 13.45
N LEU A 17 45.82 19.95 13.83
CA LEU A 17 45.56 18.85 12.96
C LEU A 17 44.61 19.38 11.85
N MET A 18 45.15 19.78 10.72
CA MET A 18 44.35 20.00 9.52
C MET A 18 43.83 18.65 9.08
N ALA A 19 42.60 18.32 9.51
CA ALA A 19 41.83 17.30 8.86
C ALA A 19 41.62 17.77 7.41
N ALA A 20 42.30 17.13 6.45
CA ALA A 20 42.03 17.32 5.06
C ALA A 20 40.54 16.97 4.85
N ALA A 21 39.73 18.00 4.64
CA ALA A 21 38.37 17.81 4.18
C ALA A 21 38.46 17.05 2.86
N VAL A 22 38.11 15.77 2.88
CA VAL A 22 37.85 15.02 1.66
C VAL A 22 36.73 15.82 0.98
N PRO A 23 36.94 16.32 -0.27
CA PRO A 23 35.87 17.02 -0.95
C PRO A 23 34.73 16.02 -1.09
N VAL A 24 33.63 16.26 -0.38
CA VAL A 24 32.36 15.63 -0.69
C VAL A 24 32.07 16.05 -2.12
N ARG A 25 32.30 15.13 -3.03
CA ARG A 25 31.91 15.31 -4.44
C ARG A 25 30.43 15.57 -4.38
N ALA A 26 30.02 16.81 -4.64
CA ALA A 26 28.64 17.14 -4.85
C ALA A 26 28.18 16.24 -6.00
N THR A 27 27.55 15.12 -5.66
CA THR A 27 26.77 14.38 -6.62
C THR A 27 25.63 15.31 -6.95
N THR A 28 25.62 15.85 -8.19
CA THR A 28 24.39 16.45 -8.72
C THR A 28 23.26 15.48 -8.38
N PRO A 29 22.18 15.95 -7.74
CA PRO A 29 21.04 15.09 -7.52
C PRO A 29 20.69 14.44 -8.86
N PRO A 30 20.35 13.14 -8.91
CA PRO A 30 19.97 12.49 -10.15
C PRO A 30 18.88 13.35 -10.80
N ALA A 31 19.15 13.83 -12.02
CA ALA A 31 18.16 14.59 -12.75
C ALA A 31 17.03 13.62 -13.13
N PHE A 32 15.79 13.98 -12.77
CA PHE A 32 14.63 13.25 -13.25
C PHE A 32 14.58 13.40 -14.77
N THR A 33 14.60 12.28 -15.46
CA THR A 33 14.41 12.26 -16.91
C THR A 33 12.92 11.94 -17.14
N VAL A 34 12.22 12.84 -17.83
CA VAL A 34 10.86 12.55 -18.29
C VAL A 34 10.98 11.36 -19.25
N VAL A 35 10.34 10.25 -18.88
CA VAL A 35 10.14 9.13 -19.78
C VAL A 35 9.25 9.63 -20.91
N ASP A 36 9.49 9.23 -22.15
CA ASP A 36 8.86 9.74 -23.37
C ASP A 36 7.39 10.12 -23.23
N SER A 37 6.98 11.19 -23.91
CA SER A 37 5.58 11.59 -23.96
C SER A 37 4.75 10.53 -24.69
N ILE A 38 3.96 9.77 -23.96
CA ILE A 38 3.07 8.73 -24.51
C ILE A 38 2.04 9.38 -25.44
N ARG A 39 1.49 10.53 -25.03
CA ARG A 39 0.56 11.31 -25.84
C ARG A 39 1.21 12.61 -26.29
N PRO A 40 1.58 12.74 -27.56
CA PRO A 40 2.17 13.99 -28.08
C PRO A 40 1.23 15.19 -27.96
N GLY A 41 1.72 16.31 -27.44
CA GLY A 41 0.95 17.56 -27.33
C GLY A 41 0.63 17.95 -25.89
N ALA A 42 -0.41 18.82 -25.73
CA ALA A 42 -0.80 19.34 -24.42
C ALA A 42 -1.86 18.49 -23.70
N ALA A 43 -2.30 17.40 -24.30
CA ALA A 43 -3.27 16.48 -23.69
C ALA A 43 -2.57 15.50 -22.74
N SER A 44 -3.19 15.22 -21.62
CA SER A 44 -2.73 14.18 -20.71
C SER A 44 -2.82 12.80 -21.35
N SER A 45 -1.84 11.92 -21.11
CA SER A 45 -1.93 10.51 -21.46
C SER A 45 -2.91 9.75 -20.57
N SER A 46 -3.52 10.42 -19.59
CA SER A 46 -4.38 9.77 -18.59
C SER A 46 -3.77 8.45 -18.10
N ALA A 47 -2.42 8.44 -17.97
CA ALA A 47 -1.76 7.31 -17.32
C ALA A 47 -2.48 7.08 -16.01
N MET A 48 -2.95 5.87 -15.80
CA MET A 48 -3.64 5.50 -14.56
C MET A 48 -2.79 5.87 -13.36
N ASP A 49 -3.45 6.01 -12.25
CA ASP A 49 -2.78 6.18 -10.97
C ASP A 49 -1.68 5.10 -10.87
N ILE A 50 -0.48 5.56 -10.72
CA ILE A 50 0.73 4.71 -10.71
C ILE A 50 0.70 3.70 -9.56
N SER A 51 -0.21 3.86 -8.58
CA SER A 51 -0.47 2.89 -7.52
C SER A 51 -0.87 1.50 -8.05
N GLU A 52 -1.33 1.42 -9.29
CA GLU A 52 -1.71 0.17 -9.95
C GLU A 52 -0.62 -0.37 -10.89
N SER A 53 0.57 0.27 -10.95
CA SER A 53 1.66 -0.21 -11.80
C SER A 53 2.42 -1.39 -11.16
N VAL A 54 2.96 -2.30 -11.98
CA VAL A 54 3.68 -3.49 -11.52
C VAL A 54 5.00 -3.67 -12.26
N ALA A 55 6.06 -3.96 -11.50
CA ALA A 55 7.38 -4.26 -12.05
C ALA A 55 7.50 -5.76 -12.40
N LEU A 56 7.92 -6.06 -13.64
CA LEU A 56 8.18 -7.42 -14.10
C LEU A 56 9.30 -7.42 -15.16
N GLY A 57 10.29 -8.30 -15.03
CA GLY A 57 11.33 -8.50 -16.05
C GLY A 57 12.17 -7.26 -16.38
N GLY A 58 12.35 -6.33 -15.45
CA GLY A 58 13.07 -5.06 -15.63
C GLY A 58 12.26 -3.95 -16.29
N TYR A 59 10.96 -4.13 -16.44
CA TYR A 59 10.00 -3.14 -16.91
C TYR A 59 8.98 -2.82 -15.82
N LEU A 60 8.49 -1.59 -15.84
CA LEU A 60 7.28 -1.17 -15.15
C LEU A 60 6.11 -1.22 -16.13
N TYR A 61 5.05 -1.93 -15.79
CA TYR A 61 3.83 -2.06 -16.57
C TYR A 61 2.74 -1.17 -15.97
N PHE A 62 1.97 -0.52 -16.82
CA PHE A 62 0.92 0.43 -16.41
C PHE A 62 -0.10 0.63 -17.54
N SER A 63 -1.24 1.23 -17.23
CA SER A 63 -2.23 1.65 -18.23
C SER A 63 -1.96 3.08 -18.67
N ALA A 64 -2.06 3.37 -19.98
CA ALA A 64 -1.99 4.73 -20.52
C ALA A 64 -2.71 4.85 -21.87
N ASP A 65 -3.16 6.08 -22.20
CA ASP A 65 -3.82 6.45 -23.45
C ASP A 65 -2.89 7.33 -24.29
N ASP A 66 -2.56 6.88 -25.50
CA ASP A 66 -1.76 7.65 -26.46
C ASP A 66 -2.61 8.60 -27.35
N GLY A 67 -3.92 8.58 -27.18
CA GLY A 67 -4.90 9.34 -27.96
C GLY A 67 -5.29 8.70 -29.29
N THR A 68 -4.84 7.45 -29.53
CA THR A 68 -5.11 6.67 -30.75
C THR A 68 -5.76 5.33 -30.41
N ASN A 69 -5.19 4.62 -29.44
CA ASN A 69 -5.58 3.26 -29.06
C ASN A 69 -6.46 3.19 -27.81
N GLY A 70 -6.81 4.35 -27.21
CA GLY A 70 -7.47 4.37 -25.91
C GLY A 70 -6.53 4.01 -24.78
N ALA A 71 -7.08 3.74 -23.58
CA ALA A 71 -6.29 3.33 -22.42
C ALA A 71 -5.94 1.83 -22.52
N GLU A 72 -4.65 1.54 -22.77
CA GLU A 72 -4.13 0.20 -23.03
C GLU A 72 -2.92 -0.13 -22.16
N LEU A 73 -2.38 -1.35 -22.29
CA LEU A 73 -1.23 -1.81 -21.52
C LEU A 73 0.09 -1.29 -22.10
N TRP A 74 0.80 -0.51 -21.32
CA TRP A 74 2.11 0.04 -21.64
C TRP A 74 3.19 -0.49 -20.69
N ARG A 75 4.45 -0.38 -21.11
CA ARG A 75 5.60 -0.65 -20.23
C ARG A 75 6.74 0.31 -20.47
N THR A 76 7.55 0.53 -19.45
CA THR A 76 8.80 1.30 -19.54
C THR A 76 9.92 0.64 -18.73
N ASN A 77 11.16 0.77 -19.21
CA ASN A 77 12.38 0.44 -18.45
C ASN A 77 13.17 1.70 -18.06
N GLY A 78 12.53 2.87 -18.18
CA GLY A 78 13.17 4.17 -17.94
C GLY A 78 13.97 4.72 -19.12
N THR A 79 14.18 3.92 -20.18
CA THR A 79 14.87 4.34 -21.42
C THR A 79 13.95 4.24 -22.62
N THR A 80 13.12 3.22 -22.67
CA THR A 80 12.13 2.96 -23.71
C THR A 80 10.77 2.84 -23.08
N THR A 81 9.78 3.50 -23.66
CA THR A 81 8.36 3.36 -23.30
C THR A 81 7.60 2.91 -24.53
N GLU A 82 6.80 1.84 -24.39
CA GLU A 82 6.14 1.22 -25.52
C GLU A 82 4.78 0.63 -25.15
N LEU A 83 3.87 0.65 -26.10
CA LEU A 83 2.61 -0.10 -26.03
C LEU A 83 2.95 -1.59 -26.04
N VAL A 84 2.48 -2.34 -25.04
CA VAL A 84 2.68 -3.79 -24.98
C VAL A 84 1.69 -4.48 -25.92
N TYR A 85 0.42 -4.10 -25.83
CA TYR A 85 -0.63 -4.67 -26.64
C TYR A 85 -1.86 -3.77 -26.66
N ASP A 86 -2.48 -3.58 -27.83
CA ASP A 86 -3.78 -2.93 -28.05
C ASP A 86 -4.86 -4.01 -27.88
N ILE A 87 -5.36 -4.14 -26.63
CA ILE A 87 -6.29 -5.21 -26.22
C ILE A 87 -7.66 -4.96 -26.81
N ASN A 88 -8.17 -3.73 -26.66
CA ASN A 88 -9.45 -3.30 -27.26
C ASN A 88 -9.17 -2.48 -28.52
N SER A 89 -9.02 -3.16 -29.61
CA SER A 89 -8.51 -2.62 -30.88
C SER A 89 -9.18 -1.33 -31.34
N GLY A 90 -8.40 -0.26 -31.47
CA GLY A 90 -8.81 1.06 -31.94
C GLY A 90 -8.88 2.11 -30.86
N ALA A 91 -9.81 3.08 -30.97
CA ALA A 91 -9.89 4.22 -30.06
C ALA A 91 -10.58 3.91 -28.70
N ASN A 92 -11.09 2.70 -28.53
CA ASN A 92 -11.64 2.27 -27.24
C ASN A 92 -10.52 1.75 -26.36
N GLY A 93 -10.61 2.01 -25.04
CA GLY A 93 -9.65 1.45 -24.10
C GLY A 93 -10.08 0.09 -23.59
N SER A 94 -9.12 -0.74 -23.20
CA SER A 94 -9.36 -1.99 -22.49
C SER A 94 -9.63 -1.80 -20.99
N TYR A 95 -9.40 -0.59 -20.46
CA TYR A 95 -9.62 -0.20 -19.06
C TYR A 95 -9.08 -1.24 -18.07
N LEU A 96 -7.86 -1.70 -18.33
CA LEU A 96 -7.21 -2.74 -17.54
C LEU A 96 -7.01 -2.30 -16.08
N CYS A 97 -7.16 -3.24 -15.15
CA CYS A 97 -6.99 -3.05 -13.71
C CYS A 97 -6.47 -4.33 -13.04
N GLN A 98 -6.17 -4.26 -11.73
CA GLN A 98 -5.74 -5.40 -10.91
C GLN A 98 -4.43 -6.04 -11.38
N LEU A 99 -3.46 -5.23 -11.83
CA LEU A 99 -2.17 -5.75 -12.29
C LEU A 99 -1.46 -6.54 -11.18
N THR A 100 -1.11 -7.80 -11.46
CA THR A 100 -0.52 -8.70 -10.47
C THR A 100 0.49 -9.63 -11.13
N ALA A 101 1.72 -9.69 -10.62
CA ALA A 101 2.77 -10.54 -11.17
C ALA A 101 2.79 -11.93 -10.51
N LEU A 102 2.82 -12.99 -11.33
CA LEU A 102 3.05 -14.37 -10.89
C LEU A 102 4.02 -15.06 -11.86
N GLY A 103 5.18 -15.46 -11.37
CA GLY A 103 6.25 -16.01 -12.19
C GLY A 103 6.73 -15.00 -13.25
N ASP A 104 6.77 -15.42 -14.51
CA ASP A 104 7.20 -14.59 -15.63
C ASP A 104 6.03 -13.86 -16.31
N TYR A 105 4.84 -13.88 -15.72
CA TYR A 105 3.65 -13.26 -16.28
C TYR A 105 3.06 -12.18 -15.37
N LEU A 106 2.55 -11.14 -16.01
CA LEU A 106 1.64 -10.16 -15.43
C LEU A 106 0.20 -10.58 -15.75
N TYR A 107 -0.65 -10.64 -14.74
CA TYR A 107 -2.08 -10.92 -14.84
C TYR A 107 -2.87 -9.65 -14.56
N PHE A 108 -4.03 -9.50 -15.20
CA PHE A 108 -4.88 -8.33 -15.04
C PHE A 108 -6.30 -8.60 -15.55
N SER A 109 -7.24 -7.76 -15.19
CA SER A 109 -8.59 -7.72 -15.76
C SER A 109 -8.61 -6.72 -16.91
N ALA A 110 -9.21 -7.07 -18.06
CA ALA A 110 -9.35 -6.17 -19.21
C ALA A 110 -10.51 -6.58 -20.10
N ASP A 111 -11.07 -5.61 -20.84
CA ASP A 111 -12.11 -5.79 -21.86
C ASP A 111 -11.54 -5.60 -23.27
N ASP A 112 -11.70 -6.59 -24.15
CA ASP A 112 -11.27 -6.51 -25.56
C ASP A 112 -12.39 -6.07 -26.52
N GLY A 113 -13.54 -5.65 -25.96
CA GLY A 113 -14.73 -5.28 -26.73
C GLY A 113 -15.52 -6.45 -27.30
N THR A 114 -15.14 -7.71 -26.99
CA THR A 114 -15.75 -8.93 -27.50
C THR A 114 -16.18 -9.90 -26.40
N HIS A 115 -15.31 -10.06 -25.40
CA HIS A 115 -15.50 -11.02 -24.30
C HIS A 115 -15.95 -10.37 -22.98
N GLY A 116 -16.03 -9.02 -22.93
CA GLY A 116 -16.22 -8.27 -21.70
C GLY A 116 -14.97 -8.28 -20.82
N TYR A 117 -15.11 -7.85 -19.55
CA TYR A 117 -13.99 -7.87 -18.60
C TYR A 117 -13.68 -9.29 -18.17
N GLU A 118 -12.52 -9.80 -18.63
CA GLU A 118 -12.02 -11.15 -18.35
C GLU A 118 -10.60 -11.16 -17.83
N LEU A 119 -10.10 -12.33 -17.40
CA LEU A 119 -8.73 -12.49 -16.91
C LEU A 119 -7.74 -12.63 -18.05
N TRP A 120 -6.81 -11.68 -18.14
CA TRP A 120 -5.73 -11.61 -19.12
C TRP A 120 -4.37 -11.83 -18.50
N ARG A 121 -3.38 -12.15 -19.32
CA ARG A 121 -1.95 -12.16 -18.92
C ARG A 121 -1.03 -11.73 -20.06
N THR A 122 0.16 -11.25 -19.68
CA THR A 122 1.26 -10.98 -20.59
C THR A 122 2.61 -11.34 -19.97
N ASN A 123 3.57 -11.75 -20.79
CA ASN A 123 4.99 -11.83 -20.42
C ASN A 123 5.81 -10.72 -21.11
N GLY A 124 5.12 -9.70 -21.65
CA GLY A 124 5.71 -8.61 -22.41
C GLY A 124 6.02 -8.93 -23.86
N THR A 125 5.79 -10.18 -24.31
CA THR A 125 5.95 -10.62 -25.71
C THR A 125 4.64 -11.19 -26.24
N THR A 126 3.95 -11.96 -25.41
CA THR A 126 2.64 -12.56 -25.72
C THR A 126 1.64 -12.02 -24.72
N THR A 127 0.53 -11.49 -25.21
CA THR A 127 -0.63 -11.04 -24.43
C THR A 127 -1.85 -11.85 -24.86
N GLU A 128 -2.52 -12.45 -23.90
CA GLU A 128 -3.63 -13.38 -24.18
C GLU A 128 -4.64 -13.42 -23.05
N ILE A 129 -5.91 -13.74 -23.39
CA ILE A 129 -6.93 -14.08 -22.41
C ILE A 129 -6.56 -15.41 -21.75
N VAL A 130 -6.55 -15.44 -20.41
CA VAL A 130 -6.26 -16.66 -19.63
C VAL A 130 -7.47 -17.57 -19.66
N ARG A 131 -8.63 -16.99 -19.49
CA ARG A 131 -9.91 -17.67 -19.56
C ARG A 131 -11.04 -16.66 -19.76
N ASP A 132 -11.91 -16.96 -20.74
CA ASP A 132 -13.25 -16.39 -20.86
C ASP A 132 -14.14 -17.09 -19.81
N ILE A 133 -14.22 -16.50 -18.60
CA ILE A 133 -14.90 -17.08 -17.42
C ILE A 133 -16.42 -16.99 -17.60
N ARG A 134 -16.89 -15.83 -18.07
CA ARG A 134 -18.29 -15.62 -18.42
C ARG A 134 -18.43 -15.52 -19.91
N THR A 135 -18.61 -16.65 -20.56
CA THR A 135 -18.56 -16.80 -22.02
C THR A 135 -19.43 -15.82 -22.80
N GLY A 136 -18.82 -15.20 -23.80
CA GLY A 136 -19.45 -14.22 -24.70
C GLY A 136 -19.12 -12.78 -24.33
N GLY A 137 -19.96 -11.82 -24.69
CA GLY A 137 -19.70 -10.38 -24.44
C GLY A 137 -20.11 -9.87 -23.06
N ASN A 138 -20.22 -10.75 -22.07
CA ASN A 138 -20.57 -10.37 -20.70
C ASN A 138 -19.33 -10.43 -19.80
N ASP A 139 -19.31 -9.58 -18.79
CA ASP A 139 -18.18 -9.43 -17.88
C ASP A 139 -18.15 -10.52 -16.79
N SER A 140 -17.02 -11.17 -16.57
CA SER A 140 -16.76 -11.92 -15.33
C SER A 140 -16.18 -11.04 -14.21
N ASN A 141 -15.68 -9.87 -14.54
CA ASN A 141 -15.10 -8.89 -13.59
C ASN A 141 -14.12 -9.52 -12.60
N PRO A 142 -12.99 -10.09 -13.03
CA PRO A 142 -11.99 -10.59 -12.11
C PRO A 142 -11.43 -9.45 -11.24
N ASP A 143 -11.49 -9.60 -9.91
CA ASP A 143 -11.10 -8.56 -8.97
C ASP A 143 -10.36 -9.12 -7.74
N TYR A 144 -9.64 -8.26 -7.00
CA TYR A 144 -8.81 -8.63 -5.84
C TYR A 144 -7.72 -9.66 -6.15
N LEU A 145 -7.09 -9.59 -7.33
CA LEU A 145 -6.05 -10.53 -7.75
C LEU A 145 -4.90 -10.57 -6.73
N THR A 146 -4.78 -11.65 -5.98
CA THR A 146 -3.80 -11.78 -4.89
C THR A 146 -2.98 -13.06 -5.03
N VAL A 147 -1.66 -12.93 -5.07
CA VAL A 147 -0.74 -14.08 -5.12
C VAL A 147 -0.60 -14.71 -3.75
N ILE A 148 -0.96 -16.00 -3.66
CA ILE A 148 -0.76 -16.82 -2.46
C ILE A 148 -0.15 -18.17 -2.88
N GLY A 149 1.10 -18.39 -2.54
CA GLY A 149 1.87 -19.51 -3.02
C GLY A 149 2.04 -19.48 -4.55
N ASP A 150 1.70 -20.57 -5.23
CA ASP A 150 1.82 -20.73 -6.68
C ASP A 150 0.55 -20.32 -7.44
N TYR A 151 -0.40 -19.67 -6.77
CA TYR A 151 -1.70 -19.30 -7.34
C TYR A 151 -2.01 -17.82 -7.14
N ILE A 152 -2.78 -17.26 -8.07
CA ILE A 152 -3.55 -16.03 -7.89
C ILE A 152 -4.96 -16.45 -7.47
N TYR A 153 -5.42 -15.97 -6.31
CA TYR A 153 -6.81 -16.05 -5.87
C TYR A 153 -7.51 -14.74 -6.22
N PHE A 154 -8.76 -14.83 -6.62
CA PHE A 154 -9.55 -13.68 -7.04
C PHE A 154 -11.05 -14.00 -7.00
N GLN A 155 -11.88 -12.98 -7.05
CA GLN A 155 -13.31 -13.17 -7.29
C GLN A 155 -13.61 -13.06 -8.80
N ALA A 156 -14.60 -13.80 -9.28
CA ALA A 156 -15.13 -13.62 -10.63
C ALA A 156 -16.58 -14.10 -10.73
N PHE A 157 -17.35 -13.48 -11.62
CA PHE A 157 -18.76 -13.74 -11.81
C PHE A 157 -19.02 -14.77 -12.90
N THR A 158 -19.99 -15.66 -12.63
CA THR A 158 -20.63 -16.49 -13.67
C THR A 158 -22.14 -16.49 -13.47
N ASP A 159 -22.91 -16.69 -14.54
CA ASP A 159 -24.38 -16.76 -14.46
C ASP A 159 -24.88 -17.95 -13.63
N ALA A 160 -24.06 -18.97 -13.46
CA ALA A 160 -24.40 -20.18 -12.74
C ALA A 160 -24.10 -20.12 -11.24
N ALA A 161 -23.04 -19.40 -10.84
CA ALA A 161 -22.55 -19.38 -9.47
C ALA A 161 -22.51 -17.97 -8.83
N GLY A 162 -22.91 -16.92 -9.55
CA GLY A 162 -22.71 -15.57 -9.04
C GLY A 162 -21.24 -15.16 -9.01
N LEU A 163 -20.89 -14.18 -8.16
CA LEU A 163 -19.55 -13.70 -7.90
C LEU A 163 -18.93 -14.54 -6.76
N GLU A 164 -17.99 -15.41 -7.11
CA GLU A 164 -17.46 -16.45 -6.24
C GLU A 164 -15.92 -16.54 -6.27
N LEU A 165 -15.36 -17.45 -5.46
CA LEU A 165 -13.93 -17.63 -5.31
C LEU A 165 -13.32 -18.43 -6.46
N TRP A 166 -12.39 -17.82 -7.16
CA TRP A 166 -11.61 -18.41 -8.25
C TRP A 166 -10.12 -18.43 -7.95
N ARG A 167 -9.38 -19.27 -8.66
CA ARG A 167 -7.92 -19.24 -8.70
C ARG A 167 -7.34 -19.61 -10.05
N THR A 168 -6.12 -19.13 -10.29
CA THR A 168 -5.31 -19.53 -11.45
C THR A 168 -3.83 -19.70 -11.06
N ASN A 169 -3.12 -20.61 -11.73
CA ASN A 169 -1.66 -20.69 -11.74
C ASN A 169 -1.11 -20.44 -13.16
N GLY A 170 -1.94 -19.90 -14.04
CA GLY A 170 -1.61 -19.66 -15.44
C GLY A 170 -1.77 -20.88 -16.36
N ALA A 171 -1.70 -22.10 -15.84
CA ALA A 171 -1.97 -23.31 -16.59
C ALA A 171 -3.42 -23.78 -16.42
N THR A 172 -3.98 -23.56 -15.25
CA THR A 172 -5.38 -23.91 -14.92
C THR A 172 -6.04 -22.76 -14.20
N THR A 173 -7.26 -22.41 -14.63
CA THR A 173 -8.12 -21.44 -13.98
C THR A 173 -9.43 -22.13 -13.62
N SER A 174 -9.84 -22.04 -12.36
CA SER A 174 -11.01 -22.79 -11.87
C SER A 174 -11.74 -22.05 -10.74
N LEU A 175 -13.05 -22.25 -10.67
CA LEU A 175 -13.84 -22.00 -9.48
C LEU A 175 -13.29 -22.86 -8.35
N VAL A 176 -12.99 -22.26 -7.19
CA VAL A 176 -12.50 -22.95 -5.99
C VAL A 176 -13.66 -23.35 -5.12
N ALA A 177 -14.61 -22.45 -4.94
CA ALA A 177 -15.82 -22.68 -4.15
C ALA A 177 -16.96 -21.80 -4.67
N ASP A 178 -18.15 -22.38 -4.72
CA ASP A 178 -19.45 -21.74 -4.81
C ASP A 178 -19.98 -21.68 -3.36
N ILE A 179 -19.58 -20.59 -2.65
CA ILE A 179 -19.83 -20.43 -1.21
C ILE A 179 -21.29 -20.14 -0.96
N ARG A 180 -21.88 -19.29 -1.79
CA ARG A 180 -23.29 -18.98 -1.79
C ARG A 180 -23.96 -19.64 -2.96
N SER A 181 -24.37 -20.90 -2.75
CA SER A 181 -24.78 -21.81 -3.80
C SER A 181 -25.80 -21.27 -4.81
N GLY A 182 -25.47 -21.38 -6.08
CA GLY A 182 -26.32 -20.99 -7.21
C GLY A 182 -25.94 -19.63 -7.78
N ALA A 183 -26.94 -18.84 -8.25
CA ALA A 183 -26.68 -17.56 -8.90
C ALA A 183 -26.43 -16.39 -7.92
N ASP A 184 -26.54 -16.63 -6.63
CA ASP A 184 -26.24 -15.64 -5.60
C ASP A 184 -24.73 -15.53 -5.37
N SER A 185 -24.28 -14.36 -4.92
CA SER A 185 -22.85 -14.04 -4.83
C SER A 185 -22.35 -14.06 -3.39
N SER A 186 -21.16 -14.62 -3.14
CA SER A 186 -20.49 -14.58 -1.82
C SER A 186 -19.50 -13.42 -1.69
N TYR A 187 -19.14 -12.72 -2.77
CA TYR A 187 -18.25 -11.54 -2.78
C TYR A 187 -16.93 -11.75 -2.04
N PRO A 188 -16.13 -12.76 -2.33
CA PRO A 188 -14.90 -13.01 -1.61
C PRO A 188 -13.87 -11.90 -1.81
N GLU A 189 -13.35 -11.33 -0.70
CA GLU A 189 -12.42 -10.19 -0.73
C GLU A 189 -11.36 -10.26 0.40
N GLY A 190 -10.36 -9.37 0.32
CA GLY A 190 -9.34 -9.24 1.37
C GLY A 190 -8.43 -10.46 1.50
N PHE A 191 -8.03 -11.06 0.38
CA PHE A 191 -7.22 -12.28 0.37
C PHE A 191 -5.86 -12.10 1.03
N ILE A 192 -5.49 -13.02 1.92
CA ILE A 192 -4.18 -13.08 2.55
C ILE A 192 -3.74 -14.53 2.79
N GLY A 193 -2.46 -14.82 2.51
CA GLY A 193 -1.88 -16.14 2.81
C GLY A 193 -1.47 -16.26 4.27
N PHE A 194 -2.03 -17.22 5.03
CA PHE A 194 -1.62 -17.50 6.39
C PHE A 194 -1.48 -18.99 6.63
N GLY A 195 -0.27 -19.44 6.99
CA GLY A 195 0.07 -20.85 7.02
C GLY A 195 0.00 -21.49 5.62
N SER A 196 -0.76 -22.57 5.48
CA SER A 196 -1.00 -23.26 4.21
C SER A 196 -2.32 -22.88 3.52
N TYR A 197 -2.98 -21.83 4.00
CA TYR A 197 -4.30 -21.43 3.53
C TYR A 197 -4.31 -20.03 2.95
N ALA A 198 -5.21 -19.79 2.01
CA ALA A 198 -5.70 -18.46 1.67
C ALA A 198 -6.89 -18.12 2.58
N TYR A 199 -6.81 -17.01 3.32
CA TYR A 199 -7.89 -16.46 4.13
C TYR A 199 -8.51 -15.28 3.41
N PHE A 200 -9.81 -15.08 3.61
CA PHE A 200 -10.57 -14.01 2.96
C PHE A 200 -11.90 -13.78 3.70
N ALA A 201 -12.55 -12.65 3.45
CA ALA A 201 -13.92 -12.40 3.86
C ALA A 201 -14.89 -12.89 2.79
N ALA A 202 -16.03 -13.48 3.19
CA ALA A 202 -17.09 -13.85 2.26
C ALA A 202 -18.43 -13.98 2.96
N LEU A 203 -19.52 -13.82 2.19
CA LEU A 203 -20.91 -13.91 2.60
C LEU A 203 -21.45 -15.33 2.35
N ASP A 204 -22.15 -15.91 3.32
CA ASP A 204 -23.09 -16.99 3.11
C ASP A 204 -24.49 -16.66 3.70
N ASP A 205 -25.53 -17.37 3.26
CA ASP A 205 -26.92 -17.09 3.68
C ASP A 205 -27.21 -17.47 5.13
N ALA A 206 -26.40 -18.34 5.71
CA ALA A 206 -26.67 -18.90 7.03
C ALA A 206 -25.96 -18.09 8.13
N ASN A 207 -24.82 -17.46 7.81
CA ASN A 207 -23.92 -16.90 8.81
C ASN A 207 -23.48 -15.47 8.50
N GLY A 208 -23.98 -14.86 7.41
CA GLY A 208 -23.56 -13.51 7.01
C GLY A 208 -22.13 -13.42 6.53
N TRP A 209 -21.56 -12.23 6.63
CA TRP A 209 -20.15 -11.91 6.28
C TRP A 209 -19.21 -12.39 7.38
N GLU A 210 -18.34 -13.38 7.05
CA GLU A 210 -17.39 -13.97 7.98
C GLU A 210 -16.01 -14.22 7.33
N ILE A 211 -15.00 -14.59 8.13
CA ILE A 211 -13.72 -15.07 7.63
C ILE A 211 -13.85 -16.50 7.16
N TRP A 212 -13.37 -16.74 5.95
CA TRP A 212 -13.24 -18.04 5.33
C TRP A 212 -11.78 -18.38 5.06
N ARG A 213 -11.48 -19.64 4.81
CA ARG A 213 -10.18 -20.09 4.33
C ARG A 213 -10.31 -21.23 3.34
N THR A 214 -9.30 -21.36 2.46
CA THR A 214 -9.18 -22.48 1.54
C THR A 214 -7.71 -22.91 1.40
N ASP A 215 -7.48 -24.22 1.23
CA ASP A 215 -6.22 -24.79 0.74
C ASP A 215 -6.24 -24.99 -0.78
N GLY A 216 -7.30 -24.51 -1.43
CA GLY A 216 -7.57 -24.64 -2.85
C GLY A 216 -8.29 -25.95 -3.22
N THR A 217 -8.56 -26.83 -2.26
CA THR A 217 -9.33 -28.07 -2.40
C THR A 217 -10.55 -28.05 -1.49
N THR A 218 -10.34 -27.61 -0.25
CA THR A 218 -11.39 -27.49 0.77
C THR A 218 -11.52 -26.05 1.18
N THR A 219 -12.74 -25.50 1.12
CA THR A 219 -13.07 -24.17 1.58
C THR A 219 -13.99 -24.27 2.80
N THR A 220 -13.63 -23.58 3.87
CA THR A 220 -14.37 -23.63 5.15
C THR A 220 -14.44 -22.25 5.79
N ARG A 221 -15.57 -21.96 6.43
CA ARG A 221 -15.73 -20.80 7.32
C ARG A 221 -14.86 -20.99 8.57
N VAL A 222 -14.20 -19.92 8.99
CA VAL A 222 -13.30 -19.89 10.16
C VAL A 222 -13.96 -19.23 11.36
N THR A 223 -14.76 -18.18 11.11
CA THR A 223 -15.38 -17.37 12.16
C THR A 223 -16.91 -17.43 12.09
N ASP A 224 -17.54 -17.10 13.21
CA ASP A 224 -18.96 -16.88 13.39
C ASP A 224 -19.06 -15.88 14.54
N ILE A 225 -18.68 -14.62 14.22
CA ILE A 225 -18.51 -13.57 15.23
C ILE A 225 -19.85 -12.93 15.54
N ALA A 226 -20.59 -12.55 14.50
CA ALA A 226 -21.97 -12.10 14.62
C ALA A 226 -22.87 -13.33 14.47
N ALA A 227 -23.42 -13.81 15.59
CA ALA A 227 -24.17 -15.07 15.63
C ALA A 227 -25.32 -15.15 14.61
N ASP A 228 -25.61 -16.37 14.15
CA ASP A 228 -26.63 -16.67 13.14
C ASP A 228 -26.33 -15.99 11.79
N ALA A 229 -27.34 -15.44 11.14
CA ALA A 229 -27.21 -14.73 9.85
C ALA A 229 -26.73 -13.26 10.00
N GLY A 230 -26.12 -12.92 11.11
CA GLY A 230 -25.52 -11.59 11.33
C GLY A 230 -24.20 -11.43 10.57
N ASP A 231 -23.96 -10.21 10.07
CA ASP A 231 -22.71 -9.87 9.38
C ASP A 231 -21.66 -9.37 10.37
N SER A 232 -20.48 -9.99 10.38
CA SER A 232 -19.34 -9.49 11.17
C SER A 232 -18.47 -8.49 10.38
N TYR A 233 -18.64 -8.35 9.06
CA TYR A 233 -17.91 -7.44 8.18
C TYR A 233 -16.40 -7.43 8.41
N PRO A 234 -15.72 -8.57 8.36
CA PRO A 234 -14.29 -8.61 8.62
C PRO A 234 -13.50 -7.87 7.57
N SER A 235 -12.55 -7.03 8.00
CA SER A 235 -11.72 -6.23 7.13
C SER A 235 -10.34 -5.95 7.74
N GLN A 236 -9.41 -5.32 7.02
CA GLN A 236 -8.06 -4.99 7.50
C GLN A 236 -7.24 -6.22 7.89
N LEU A 237 -7.38 -7.34 7.15
CA LEU A 237 -6.71 -8.59 7.46
C LEU A 237 -5.18 -8.43 7.49
N THR A 238 -4.55 -8.69 8.63
CA THR A 238 -3.11 -8.49 8.84
C THR A 238 -2.51 -9.59 9.69
N ILE A 239 -1.39 -10.16 9.26
CA ILE A 239 -0.69 -11.20 10.01
C ILE A 239 0.23 -10.55 11.04
N PHE A 240 0.11 -10.98 12.30
CA PHE A 240 1.04 -10.63 13.36
C PHE A 240 1.28 -11.84 14.29
N GLY A 241 2.53 -12.29 14.37
CA GLY A 241 2.88 -13.53 15.07
C GLY A 241 2.13 -14.75 14.50
N ASP A 242 1.55 -15.54 15.38
CA ASP A 242 0.82 -16.77 15.03
C ASP A 242 -0.68 -16.52 14.78
N TYR A 243 -1.09 -15.27 14.53
CA TYR A 243 -2.47 -14.89 14.37
C TYR A 243 -2.71 -14.00 13.14
N LEU A 244 -3.89 -14.15 12.57
CA LEU A 244 -4.51 -13.22 11.66
C LEU A 244 -5.36 -12.24 12.49
N TYR A 245 -5.03 -10.96 12.44
CA TYR A 245 -5.77 -9.85 13.06
C TYR A 245 -6.65 -9.18 12.03
N PHE A 246 -7.77 -8.68 12.47
CA PHE A 246 -8.75 -8.00 11.59
C PHE A 246 -9.73 -7.17 12.41
N ARG A 247 -10.39 -6.24 11.76
CA ARG A 247 -11.55 -5.52 12.30
C ARG A 247 -12.80 -6.34 12.04
N ALA A 248 -13.69 -6.46 13.03
CA ALA A 248 -15.01 -7.07 12.87
C ALA A 248 -15.98 -6.60 13.98
N THR A 249 -17.29 -6.77 13.75
CA THR A 249 -18.33 -6.54 14.74
C THR A 249 -19.01 -7.85 15.15
N ASP A 250 -19.36 -7.97 16.43
CA ASP A 250 -20.22 -9.04 16.93
C ASP A 250 -21.72 -8.64 17.00
N GLY A 251 -22.05 -7.45 16.45
CA GLY A 251 -23.39 -6.89 16.48
C GLY A 251 -23.78 -6.26 17.83
N THR A 252 -22.89 -6.33 18.84
CA THR A 252 -23.13 -5.82 20.20
C THR A 252 -22.14 -4.74 20.61
N ASN A 253 -20.84 -4.97 20.33
CA ASN A 253 -19.75 -4.11 20.76
C ASN A 253 -19.23 -3.18 19.65
N GLY A 254 -19.92 -3.10 18.50
CA GLY A 254 -19.46 -2.34 17.35
C GLY A 254 -18.23 -2.98 16.69
N ASP A 255 -17.56 -2.21 15.84
CA ASP A 255 -16.35 -2.65 15.12
C ASP A 255 -15.14 -2.61 16.04
N GLU A 256 -14.58 -3.77 16.40
CA GLU A 256 -13.44 -3.90 17.28
C GLU A 256 -12.30 -4.74 16.66
N LEU A 257 -11.15 -4.79 17.34
CA LEU A 257 -10.01 -5.59 16.92
C LEU A 257 -10.18 -7.05 17.34
N TRP A 258 -10.17 -7.93 16.35
CA TRP A 258 -10.29 -9.37 16.52
C TRP A 258 -9.05 -10.09 16.01
N ARG A 259 -8.85 -11.34 16.42
CA ARG A 259 -7.81 -12.22 15.87
C ARG A 259 -8.27 -13.66 15.81
N THR A 260 -7.70 -14.42 14.88
CA THR A 260 -7.86 -15.86 14.78
C THR A 260 -6.53 -16.56 14.43
N ASN A 261 -6.32 -17.77 14.92
CA ASN A 261 -5.25 -18.67 14.46
C ASN A 261 -5.78 -19.75 13.50
N GLY A 262 -7.02 -19.57 13.03
CA GLY A 262 -7.71 -20.54 12.19
C GLY A 262 -8.45 -21.64 12.96
N THR A 263 -8.33 -21.67 14.29
CA THR A 263 -9.03 -22.61 15.17
C THR A 263 -9.77 -21.91 16.30
N THR A 264 -9.18 -20.87 16.85
CA THR A 264 -9.74 -20.04 17.91
C THR A 264 -9.81 -18.61 17.47
N THR A 265 -10.97 -17.98 17.59
CA THR A 265 -11.22 -16.57 17.31
C THR A 265 -11.54 -15.85 18.61
N THR A 266 -10.90 -14.70 18.84
CA THR A 266 -11.11 -13.88 20.05
C THR A 266 -11.06 -12.40 19.72
N GLN A 267 -11.91 -11.61 20.39
CA GLN A 267 -11.73 -10.17 20.45
C GLN A 267 -10.43 -9.87 21.20
N VAL A 268 -9.61 -8.97 20.66
CA VAL A 268 -8.31 -8.60 21.25
C VAL A 268 -8.50 -7.55 22.33
N ALA A 269 -9.34 -6.58 22.04
CA ALA A 269 -9.72 -5.50 22.95
C ALA A 269 -11.10 -4.96 22.56
N ASP A 270 -11.88 -4.55 23.55
CA ASP A 270 -13.05 -3.69 23.45
C ASP A 270 -12.56 -2.27 23.80
N ILE A 271 -12.08 -1.55 22.76
CA ILE A 271 -11.42 -0.24 22.95
C ILE A 271 -12.47 0.83 23.21
N GLN A 272 -13.56 0.81 22.47
CA GLN A 272 -14.71 1.67 22.71
C GLN A 272 -15.88 0.83 23.19
N SER A 273 -16.04 0.71 24.52
CA SER A 273 -17.05 -0.16 25.10
C SER A 273 -18.49 0.22 24.75
N GLY A 274 -19.28 -0.81 24.45
CA GLY A 274 -20.69 -0.71 24.08
C GLY A 274 -20.91 -0.79 22.56
N ALA A 275 -22.10 -0.34 22.12
CA ALA A 275 -22.52 -0.50 20.71
C ALA A 275 -21.78 0.36 19.70
N ASN A 276 -20.96 1.31 20.17
CA ASN A 276 -20.08 2.07 19.29
C ASN A 276 -18.78 1.30 19.07
N GLY A 277 -18.25 1.33 17.85
CA GLY A 277 -17.00 0.65 17.53
C GLY A 277 -15.79 1.56 17.69
N SER A 278 -14.63 0.96 17.98
CA SER A 278 -13.34 1.66 17.92
C SER A 278 -12.80 1.83 16.48
N TYR A 279 -13.38 1.14 15.52
CA TYR A 279 -13.03 1.19 14.10
C TYR A 279 -11.54 1.02 13.85
N PRO A 280 -10.90 -0.07 14.25
CA PRO A 280 -9.48 -0.30 14.02
C PRO A 280 -9.15 -0.26 12.52
N ASN A 281 -8.12 0.51 12.15
CA ASN A 281 -7.77 0.72 10.75
C ASN A 281 -6.26 0.81 10.54
N ALA A 282 -5.79 0.63 9.28
CA ALA A 282 -4.38 0.71 8.90
C ALA A 282 -3.47 -0.21 9.74
N LEU A 283 -3.89 -1.46 9.98
CA LEU A 283 -3.14 -2.42 10.79
C LEU A 283 -1.75 -2.69 10.20
N SER A 284 -0.70 -2.53 10.99
CA SER A 284 0.70 -2.72 10.55
C SER A 284 1.55 -3.36 11.64
N ALA A 285 2.17 -4.49 11.31
CA ALA A 285 3.05 -5.22 12.22
C ALA A 285 4.48 -4.63 12.20
N PHE A 286 5.01 -4.29 13.38
CA PHE A 286 6.38 -3.84 13.52
C PHE A 286 6.97 -4.23 14.88
N GLY A 287 8.10 -4.94 14.85
CA GLY A 287 8.73 -5.49 16.05
C GLY A 287 7.76 -6.40 16.82
N ASP A 288 7.63 -6.16 18.11
CA ASP A 288 6.79 -6.94 19.00
C ASP A 288 5.33 -6.44 19.08
N TYR A 289 4.93 -5.53 18.18
CA TYR A 289 3.63 -4.88 18.22
C TYR A 289 2.95 -4.80 16.85
N LEU A 290 1.63 -4.87 16.88
CA LEU A 290 0.73 -4.46 15.82
C LEU A 290 0.28 -3.02 16.12
N TYR A 291 0.57 -2.08 15.24
CA TYR A 291 0.14 -0.68 15.31
C TYR A 291 -1.10 -0.48 14.47
N PHE A 292 -1.98 0.42 14.89
CA PHE A 292 -3.22 0.72 14.19
C PHE A 292 -3.83 2.04 14.67
N SER A 293 -4.79 2.54 13.93
CA SER A 293 -5.65 3.65 14.31
C SER A 293 -6.90 3.12 15.00
N ALA A 294 -7.33 3.72 16.10
CA ALA A 294 -8.60 3.38 16.77
C ALA A 294 -9.14 4.52 17.61
N ASN A 295 -10.46 4.53 17.86
CA ASN A 295 -11.19 5.51 18.66
C ASN A 295 -11.68 4.86 19.95
N ASP A 296 -11.40 5.46 21.11
CA ASP A 296 -11.90 4.98 22.41
C ASP A 296 -13.20 5.67 22.86
N GLY A 297 -13.73 6.58 22.04
CA GLY A 297 -14.91 7.38 22.32
C GLY A 297 -14.64 8.64 23.12
N THR A 298 -13.36 8.95 23.43
CA THR A 298 -12.95 10.10 24.20
C THR A 298 -12.00 11.01 23.42
N ASP A 299 -10.94 10.40 22.85
CA ASP A 299 -9.82 11.12 22.23
C ASP A 299 -9.87 11.10 20.70
N GLY A 300 -10.96 10.61 20.09
CA GLY A 300 -11.04 10.47 18.64
C GLY A 300 -10.25 9.26 18.10
N GLN A 301 -9.98 9.28 16.79
CA GLN A 301 -9.21 8.25 16.07
C GLN A 301 -7.70 8.48 16.31
N GLU A 302 -7.06 7.72 17.18
CA GLU A 302 -5.69 7.95 17.61
C GLU A 302 -4.76 6.75 17.37
N LEU A 303 -3.46 6.90 17.69
CA LEU A 303 -2.46 5.85 17.52
C LEU A 303 -2.51 4.82 18.65
N TRP A 304 -2.79 3.58 18.30
CA TRP A 304 -2.85 2.44 19.20
C TRP A 304 -1.86 1.35 18.82
N ARG A 305 -1.56 0.47 19.76
CA ARG A 305 -0.80 -0.77 19.52
C ARG A 305 -1.25 -1.89 20.41
N THR A 306 -1.01 -3.12 19.95
CA THR A 306 -1.18 -4.34 20.76
C THR A 306 -0.03 -5.31 20.53
N ASN A 307 0.33 -6.09 21.57
CA ASN A 307 1.20 -7.27 21.43
C ASN A 307 0.37 -8.57 21.48
N GLY A 308 -0.95 -8.45 21.33
CA GLY A 308 -1.88 -9.56 21.42
C GLY A 308 -2.35 -9.90 22.86
N THR A 309 -1.71 -9.33 23.88
CA THR A 309 -2.07 -9.50 25.29
C THR A 309 -2.47 -8.17 25.93
N THR A 310 -1.76 -7.12 25.57
CA THR A 310 -2.01 -5.76 26.08
C THR A 310 -2.23 -4.83 24.89
N THR A 311 -3.32 -4.08 24.92
CA THR A 311 -3.68 -3.05 23.95
C THR A 311 -3.64 -1.69 24.63
N THR A 312 -2.94 -0.73 24.06
CA THR A 312 -2.74 0.61 24.63
C THR A 312 -2.71 1.67 23.55
N GLN A 313 -3.24 2.86 23.87
CA GLN A 313 -2.98 4.07 23.12
C GLN A 313 -1.51 4.43 23.23
N VAL A 314 -0.88 4.75 22.12
CA VAL A 314 0.54 5.15 22.04
C VAL A 314 0.69 6.67 22.12
N ALA A 315 -0.20 7.38 21.44
CA ALA A 315 -0.24 8.83 21.42
C ALA A 315 -1.66 9.32 21.12
N ASP A 316 -2.06 10.40 21.78
CA ASP A 316 -3.13 11.30 21.40
C ASP A 316 -2.49 12.37 20.50
N LEU A 317 -2.71 12.25 19.20
CA LEU A 317 -2.07 13.07 18.16
C LEU A 317 -2.81 14.39 17.95
N ALA A 318 -4.15 14.32 17.98
CA ALA A 318 -5.05 15.45 17.89
C ALA A 318 -5.80 15.62 19.23
N PRO A 319 -5.28 16.43 20.19
CA PRO A 319 -5.78 16.46 21.55
C PRO A 319 -7.27 16.72 21.69
N GLY A 320 -7.95 15.86 22.47
CA GLY A 320 -9.39 15.92 22.71
C GLY A 320 -10.20 15.06 21.74
N PRO A 321 -11.47 15.42 21.43
CA PRO A 321 -12.33 14.57 20.60
C PRO A 321 -12.02 14.63 19.08
N ASP A 322 -11.03 15.39 18.69
CA ASP A 322 -10.58 15.47 17.29
C ASP A 322 -9.84 14.20 16.87
N ASN A 323 -9.77 13.94 15.57
CA ASN A 323 -9.20 12.71 15.06
C ASN A 323 -7.78 12.94 14.52
N GLY A 324 -6.80 12.21 15.02
CA GLY A 324 -5.45 12.12 14.47
C GLY A 324 -5.37 11.25 13.21
N VAL A 325 -6.25 10.30 13.04
CA VAL A 325 -6.37 9.38 11.87
C VAL A 325 -5.01 8.85 11.39
N PRO A 326 -4.18 8.23 12.24
CA PRO A 326 -2.89 7.71 11.80
C PRO A 326 -3.06 6.61 10.75
N ASN A 327 -2.29 6.73 9.66
CA ASN A 327 -2.35 5.82 8.51
C ASN A 327 -0.98 5.72 7.80
N LEU A 328 -0.88 4.91 6.72
CA LEU A 328 0.34 4.74 5.92
C LEU A 328 1.57 4.29 6.74
N PHE A 329 1.36 3.42 7.71
CA PHE A 329 2.44 2.95 8.58
C PHE A 329 3.58 2.31 7.77
N THR A 330 4.76 2.94 7.84
CA THR A 330 5.94 2.55 7.07
C THR A 330 7.12 2.32 8.02
N PRO A 331 7.52 1.07 8.27
CA PRO A 331 8.66 0.74 9.09
C PRO A 331 9.99 1.17 8.46
N VAL A 332 10.82 1.94 9.18
CA VAL A 332 12.19 2.29 8.79
C VAL A 332 13.11 2.24 10.00
N GLY A 333 14.12 1.37 9.98
CA GLY A 333 15.05 1.21 11.08
C GLY A 333 14.34 0.77 12.37
N GLN A 334 14.45 1.59 13.42
CA GLN A 334 13.80 1.34 14.71
C GLN A 334 12.49 2.12 14.92
N TYR A 335 12.00 2.78 13.88
CA TYR A 335 10.80 3.59 13.93
C TYR A 335 9.74 3.09 12.94
N VAL A 336 8.47 3.33 13.28
CA VAL A 336 7.35 3.32 12.35
C VAL A 336 7.01 4.76 12.01
N TYR A 337 7.07 5.11 10.74
CA TYR A 337 6.62 6.40 10.20
C TYR A 337 5.17 6.28 9.76
N PHE A 338 4.41 7.35 9.89
CA PHE A 338 3.00 7.38 9.51
C PHE A 338 2.52 8.80 9.26
N ALA A 339 1.46 8.96 8.48
CA ALA A 339 0.77 10.23 8.30
C ALA A 339 -0.32 10.35 9.36
N ALA A 340 -0.52 11.55 9.90
CA ALA A 340 -1.57 11.83 10.88
C ALA A 340 -1.87 13.33 10.98
N ASN A 341 -3.05 13.67 11.51
CA ASN A 341 -3.46 15.02 11.85
C ASN A 341 -3.09 15.35 13.31
N ASP A 342 -2.64 16.57 13.60
CA ASP A 342 -2.31 17.03 14.95
C ASP A 342 -3.41 17.92 15.60
N GLY A 343 -4.59 17.91 15.00
CA GLY A 343 -5.71 18.77 15.37
C GLY A 343 -5.70 20.13 14.62
N THR A 344 -4.63 20.40 13.87
CA THR A 344 -4.53 21.62 13.05
C THR A 344 -4.24 21.32 11.60
N ASP A 345 -3.38 20.32 11.32
CA ASP A 345 -2.95 19.96 9.98
C ASP A 345 -2.42 18.54 9.93
N ASN A 346 -2.17 18.02 8.72
CA ASN A 346 -1.62 16.68 8.49
C ASN A 346 -0.09 16.73 8.42
N PHE A 347 0.57 15.81 9.13
CA PHE A 347 2.02 15.70 9.20
C PHE A 347 2.50 14.26 9.13
N VAL A 348 3.79 14.10 8.83
CA VAL A 348 4.47 12.83 9.06
C VAL A 348 4.95 12.77 10.50
N PHE A 349 4.59 11.69 11.17
CA PHE A 349 5.04 11.34 12.51
C PHE A 349 5.92 10.10 12.46
N ARG A 350 6.66 9.87 13.53
CA ARG A 350 7.33 8.59 13.78
C ARG A 350 7.18 8.17 15.23
N THR A 351 7.16 6.88 15.46
CA THR A 351 7.19 6.31 16.81
C THR A 351 8.12 5.10 16.88
N ASN A 352 8.79 4.92 18.02
CA ASN A 352 9.49 3.70 18.41
C ASN A 352 8.69 2.91 19.46
N GLY A 353 7.43 3.32 19.68
CA GLY A 353 6.55 2.76 20.68
C GLY A 353 6.73 3.35 22.09
N THR A 354 7.77 4.15 22.35
CA THR A 354 8.00 4.85 23.62
C THR A 354 7.86 6.35 23.46
N THR A 355 8.36 6.87 22.35
CA THR A 355 8.27 8.27 21.97
C THR A 355 7.59 8.38 20.62
N THR A 356 6.65 9.31 20.51
CA THR A 356 6.00 9.69 19.25
C THR A 356 6.29 11.16 19.00
N GLU A 357 6.78 11.48 17.83
CA GLU A 357 7.17 12.84 17.48
C GLU A 357 6.87 13.15 16.03
N ARG A 358 6.56 14.42 15.75
CA ARG A 358 6.44 14.94 14.40
C ARG A 358 7.81 14.97 13.73
N VAL A 359 7.88 14.53 12.49
CA VAL A 359 9.09 14.55 11.67
C VAL A 359 9.20 15.89 10.97
N PRO A 360 10.23 16.70 11.25
CA PRO A 360 10.45 17.93 10.52
C PRO A 360 10.96 17.58 9.11
N PHE A 361 10.12 17.73 8.11
CA PHE A 361 10.60 17.74 6.73
C PHE A 361 11.36 19.04 6.45
N PRO A 362 12.43 19.02 5.65
CA PRO A 362 13.24 20.21 5.33
C PRO A 362 12.51 21.09 4.29
N ILE A 363 11.33 21.61 4.63
CA ILE A 363 10.53 22.53 3.83
C ILE A 363 10.32 23.79 4.64
N ASP A 364 10.25 24.91 3.95
CA ASP A 364 10.02 26.26 4.50
C ASP A 364 8.92 26.20 5.56
N PRO A 365 9.17 26.64 6.82
CA PRO A 365 8.19 26.61 7.88
C PRO A 365 6.94 27.50 7.62
N ASP A 366 6.98 28.33 6.59
CA ASP A 366 5.85 29.15 6.16
C ASP A 366 4.98 28.49 5.06
N GLN A 367 5.26 27.23 4.72
CA GLN A 367 4.49 26.47 3.74
C GLN A 367 3.56 25.48 4.45
N ASP A 368 2.26 25.69 4.27
CA ASP A 368 1.22 24.78 4.78
C ASP A 368 1.37 23.36 4.18
N PHE A 369 1.60 22.40 5.05
CA PHE A 369 1.47 20.97 4.73
C PHE A 369 -0.01 20.59 4.75
N SER A 370 -0.79 20.92 3.74
CA SER A 370 -2.07 20.26 3.59
C SER A 370 -1.86 18.91 2.92
N CYS A 371 -1.60 17.89 3.72
CA CYS A 371 -1.78 16.52 3.28
C CYS A 371 -3.27 16.25 3.14
N ASP A 372 -3.84 16.47 1.98
CA ASP A 372 -5.09 15.80 1.65
C ASP A 372 -4.81 14.31 1.71
N CYS A 373 -5.39 13.62 2.70
CA CYS A 373 -5.09 12.22 3.06
C CYS A 373 -5.28 11.20 1.91
N TYR A 374 -5.72 11.64 0.75
CA TYR A 374 -5.94 10.81 -0.44
C TYR A 374 -4.74 10.73 -1.39
N ASP A 375 -3.77 11.64 -1.29
CA ASP A 375 -2.61 11.69 -2.22
C ASP A 375 -1.25 11.52 -1.54
N THR A 376 -1.21 11.22 -0.25
CA THR A 376 0.05 11.05 0.50
C THR A 376 0.51 9.60 0.43
N ALA A 377 1.69 9.36 -0.12
CA ALA A 377 2.37 8.07 -0.04
C ALA A 377 3.58 8.17 0.88
N LEU A 378 3.73 7.22 1.80
CA LEU A 378 4.95 7.02 2.58
C LEU A 378 5.61 5.72 2.12
N VAL A 379 6.84 5.80 1.62
CA VAL A 379 7.54 4.64 1.08
C VAL A 379 8.98 4.61 1.55
N ALA A 380 9.41 3.47 2.07
CA ALA A 380 10.80 3.25 2.47
C ALA A 380 11.60 2.58 1.34
N VAL A 381 12.66 3.24 0.88
CA VAL A 381 13.55 2.68 -0.14
C VAL A 381 15.01 2.92 0.25
N GLY A 382 15.79 1.84 0.39
CA GLY A 382 17.22 1.92 0.65
C GLY A 382 17.60 2.65 1.94
N GLY A 383 16.76 2.60 2.98
CA GLY A 383 16.97 3.30 4.25
C GLY A 383 16.55 4.77 4.24
N ARG A 384 15.87 5.21 3.18
CA ARG A 384 15.26 6.54 3.05
C ARG A 384 13.75 6.41 3.11
N LEU A 385 13.11 7.35 3.76
CA LEU A 385 11.66 7.52 3.72
C LEU A 385 11.32 8.58 2.66
N PHE A 386 10.49 8.22 1.71
CA PHE A 386 9.93 9.15 0.72
C PHE A 386 8.49 9.48 1.10
N ALA A 387 8.11 10.73 0.92
CA ALA A 387 6.75 11.21 1.11
C ALA A 387 6.34 12.14 -0.02
N THR A 388 5.07 12.12 -0.39
CA THR A 388 4.49 13.17 -1.23
C THR A 388 4.07 14.32 -0.32
N VAL A 389 4.42 15.54 -0.69
CA VAL A 389 4.10 16.76 0.05
C VAL A 389 3.50 17.80 -0.90
N ASN A 390 2.46 18.49 -0.48
CA ASN A 390 1.87 19.56 -1.26
C ASN A 390 2.42 20.92 -0.78
N SER A 391 3.13 21.64 -1.63
CA SER A 391 3.73 22.90 -1.28
C SER A 391 2.85 24.13 -1.60
N GLY A 392 1.58 23.92 -1.96
CA GLY A 392 0.65 25.02 -2.24
C GLY A 392 0.97 25.89 -3.47
N GLU A 393 2.25 26.19 -3.72
CA GLU A 393 2.69 27.02 -4.86
C GLU A 393 3.05 26.20 -6.11
N ILE A 394 3.57 24.98 -5.93
CA ILE A 394 4.08 24.11 -7.00
C ILE A 394 3.36 22.77 -7.11
N GLY A 395 2.38 22.50 -6.24
CA GLY A 395 1.60 21.28 -6.23
C GLY A 395 2.27 20.17 -5.42
N ASN A 396 1.89 18.91 -5.68
CA ASN A 396 2.43 17.74 -4.99
C ASN A 396 3.88 17.50 -5.40
N GLU A 397 4.79 17.45 -4.42
CA GLU A 397 6.20 17.18 -4.61
C GLU A 397 6.67 16.00 -3.75
N PHE A 398 7.85 15.42 -4.12
CA PHE A 398 8.49 14.40 -3.31
C PHE A 398 9.52 15.02 -2.37
N ALA A 399 9.38 14.71 -1.09
CA ALA A 399 10.42 14.91 -0.11
C ALA A 399 10.99 13.55 0.30
N TYR A 400 12.24 13.51 0.73
CA TYR A 400 12.81 12.33 1.35
C TYR A 400 13.56 12.69 2.64
N LEU A 401 13.56 11.75 3.58
CA LEU A 401 14.31 11.81 4.81
C LEU A 401 15.45 10.78 4.75
N ASP A 402 16.68 11.23 4.91
CA ASP A 402 17.83 10.36 5.17
C ASP A 402 17.85 10.00 6.67
N GLU A 403 17.44 8.78 7.02
CA GLU A 403 17.75 8.29 8.36
C GLU A 403 19.25 7.98 8.46
N PRO A 404 19.91 8.42 9.54
CA PRO A 404 21.28 7.99 9.80
C PRO A 404 21.29 6.46 9.84
N THR A 405 22.19 5.86 9.07
CA THR A 405 22.33 4.41 8.87
C THR A 405 22.56 3.69 10.21
N TYR A 406 21.49 3.41 10.92
CA TYR A 406 21.46 2.29 11.85
C TYR A 406 21.20 1.06 10.99
N GLY A 407 22.18 0.14 10.98
CA GLY A 407 22.06 -1.08 10.19
C GLY A 407 20.69 -1.69 10.40
N LEU A 408 19.98 -1.94 9.31
CA LEU A 408 18.75 -2.71 9.33
C LEU A 408 19.03 -3.97 10.14
N PRO A 409 18.25 -4.32 11.17
CA PRO A 409 18.39 -5.63 11.77
C PRO A 409 18.27 -6.61 10.60
N GLU A 410 19.26 -7.50 10.46
CA GLU A 410 19.18 -8.62 9.52
C GLU A 410 17.89 -9.34 9.89
N THR A 411 16.83 -9.10 9.11
CA THR A 411 15.58 -9.83 9.26
C THR A 411 15.94 -11.28 9.07
N ASN A 412 15.68 -12.04 10.11
CA ASN A 412 15.91 -13.45 10.29
C ASN A 412 15.79 -14.21 8.96
N ARG A 413 16.91 -14.66 8.39
CA ARG A 413 16.98 -15.41 7.13
C ARG A 413 16.43 -16.82 7.24
N ASP A 414 15.82 -17.19 8.37
CA ASP A 414 15.31 -18.52 8.65
C ASP A 414 13.78 -18.67 8.60
N ALA A 415 13.04 -17.65 8.14
CA ALA A 415 11.68 -17.86 7.68
C ALA A 415 11.77 -18.42 6.26
N GLY A 416 11.45 -19.71 6.11
CA GLY A 416 11.66 -20.53 4.94
C GLY A 416 11.32 -19.82 3.62
N ALA A 417 12.24 -20.00 2.68
CA ALA A 417 12.17 -19.52 1.32
C ALA A 417 10.82 -19.82 0.66
N ASN A 418 9.90 -18.87 0.65
CA ASN A 418 8.76 -18.77 -0.23
C ASN A 418 7.97 -17.45 -0.03
N GLY A 419 8.54 -16.46 0.65
CA GLY A 419 8.08 -15.10 0.56
C GLY A 419 8.91 -14.40 -0.53
N ALA A 420 8.49 -14.45 -1.77
CA ALA A 420 8.79 -13.38 -2.68
C ALA A 420 8.14 -12.14 -2.04
N TRP A 421 8.92 -11.40 -1.26
CA TRP A 421 8.65 -10.01 -1.03
C TRP A 421 8.71 -9.40 -2.43
N THR A 422 7.56 -9.35 -3.09
CA THR A 422 7.32 -8.31 -4.03
C THR A 422 7.47 -7.06 -3.18
N ILE A 423 8.71 -6.56 -3.08
CA ILE A 423 8.88 -5.14 -2.98
C ILE A 423 8.12 -4.71 -4.25
N ALA A 424 6.86 -4.38 -4.10
CA ALA A 424 6.32 -3.32 -4.89
C ALA A 424 7.26 -2.17 -4.55
N LEU A 425 8.45 -2.20 -5.15
CA LEU A 425 9.22 -1.03 -5.43
C LEU A 425 8.19 -0.20 -6.15
N SER A 426 7.50 0.58 -5.36
CA SER A 426 6.84 1.71 -5.87
C SER A 426 7.93 2.54 -6.57
N ALA A 427 8.31 2.12 -7.78
CA ALA A 427 8.71 3.01 -8.86
C ALA A 427 7.67 4.13 -9.01
N LEU A 428 6.55 3.99 -8.28
CA LEU A 428 5.46 4.90 -8.01
C LEU A 428 5.91 6.31 -7.70
N ALA A 429 6.86 6.47 -6.83
CA ALA A 429 7.34 7.78 -6.46
C ALA A 429 8.00 8.55 -7.61
N LEU A 430 8.48 7.86 -8.62
CA LEU A 430 9.30 8.46 -9.69
C LEU A 430 8.51 8.94 -10.92
N VAL A 431 7.26 8.59 -11.08
CA VAL A 431 6.49 8.87 -12.32
C VAL A 431 5.35 9.89 -12.12
N THR A 432 4.82 10.09 -10.91
CA THR A 432 3.81 11.13 -10.65
C THR A 432 4.34 12.56 -10.83
N LEU A 433 5.65 12.78 -10.78
CA LEU A 433 6.25 14.09 -11.06
C LEU A 433 6.15 14.53 -12.54
N ALA A 434 5.96 13.60 -13.47
CA ALA A 434 5.94 13.93 -14.90
C ALA A 434 4.60 14.49 -15.41
N ALA A 435 3.51 14.30 -14.70
CA ALA A 435 2.17 14.70 -15.17
C ALA A 435 1.70 16.10 -14.74
N GLY A 436 2.38 16.76 -13.80
CA GLY A 436 1.91 18.01 -13.16
C GLY A 436 2.56 19.33 -13.63
N VAL A 437 3.66 19.33 -14.35
CA VAL A 437 4.34 20.58 -14.75
C VAL A 437 3.84 21.12 -16.09
N GLY A 438 2.63 21.62 -16.12
CA GLY A 438 2.14 22.51 -17.16
C GLY A 438 2.77 23.89 -16.99
N LEU A 439 3.85 24.19 -17.75
CA LEU A 439 4.44 25.52 -17.88
C LEU A 439 3.38 26.54 -18.32
N ARG A 440 2.77 27.27 -17.40
CA ARG A 440 2.05 28.51 -17.70
C ARG A 440 3.07 29.60 -18.02
N ARG A 441 3.36 29.79 -19.29
CA ARG A 441 3.98 31.04 -19.78
C ARG A 441 3.06 32.23 -19.42
N ARG A 442 3.54 33.11 -18.54
CA ARG A 442 2.93 34.41 -18.29
C ARG A 442 2.95 35.20 -19.63
N ARG A 443 1.78 35.45 -20.19
CA ARG A 443 1.62 36.53 -21.18
C ARG A 443 1.56 37.83 -20.39
N GLY A 444 2.55 38.70 -20.59
CA GLY A 444 2.53 40.03 -20.07
C GLY A 444 1.36 40.82 -20.70
N VAL A 445 0.57 41.42 -19.83
CA VAL A 445 -0.42 42.43 -20.23
C VAL A 445 0.33 43.74 -20.38
N ALA A 446 0.48 44.22 -21.61
CA ALA A 446 0.85 45.61 -21.89
C ALA A 446 -0.37 46.50 -21.71
N GLN A 447 -0.23 47.52 -20.88
CA GLN A 447 -1.19 48.65 -20.77
C GLN A 447 -1.26 49.40 -22.10
N ARG A 448 -2.48 49.64 -22.54
CA ARG A 448 -3.02 50.92 -23.01
C ARG A 448 -4.54 50.86 -22.93
#